data_2c2bd3b592d54254e558c74cd84774c1
#
_entry.id   2c2bd3b592d54254e558c74cd84774c1
#
_cell.length_a   1.000
_cell.length_b   1.000
_cell.length_c   1.000
_cell.angle_alpha   90.00
_cell.angle_beta   90.00
_cell.angle_gamma   90.00
#
_symmetry.space_group_name_H-M   'P 1'
#
loop_
_entity.id
_entity.type
_entity.pdbx_description
1 polymer ?
#
loop_
_entity_poly.entity_id
_entity_poly.type
_entity_poly.pdbx_seq_one_letter_code
_entity_poly.pdbx_strand_id
1 'polypeptide(L)'
;MIKVIIPVVVLLFVILCKKLPKIGGNIYVALISAGVLSLLLGGVFAPSKWIGAWIDGLDRIGWVICLSLFGSIYAETQVRLGTMDTVMGALKAKFYKSPRILVVCVVLALVLSGSLLGDAVAASTVIGVLTIGVLSSVGLSPEQICCIIVAGASMGSIMPPISQAFALSSSLVGSDPDATIRYGYITVPLIVIAVTTYMILFFIKGHPVIKEYDEDGNEIAMTETAGQILRKNWTALIPLCILVLVVILRTITNEKLHFDLMPDLLSQIKFITIDENTSISFYQWLSNVSILKGVSNGIVLSIIFVTIISFCFPKVRCQAKDTLSSGLSKVKATVLLQVCAAFMLGCFYAGGQVDAVQQFAMNLDSNVLKFGGAAAMMLMGMLTGSQSTAQNVVFTFFGPALVATGRNVTLTGVAGAHLAAAGMGLPPVDITTFVVAGIVGGILGKKVDPLKSMFYMIPMCICMAIVGFIFMYI
;
A
#
# COMPACT_ATOMS: atom_id res chain seq x y z
N MET A 1 23.80 -19.26 -12.08
CA MET A 1 22.92 -18.30 -12.79
C MET A 1 21.79 -18.94 -13.59
N ILE A 2 21.98 -19.99 -14.39
CA ILE A 2 20.90 -20.64 -15.17
C ILE A 2 19.70 -21.04 -14.29
N LYS A 3 19.94 -21.59 -13.09
CA LYS A 3 18.89 -21.95 -12.12
C LYS A 3 18.01 -20.76 -11.67
N VAL A 4 18.52 -19.52 -11.80
CA VAL A 4 17.80 -18.27 -11.46
C VAL A 4 17.08 -17.73 -12.72
N ILE A 5 17.78 -17.69 -13.83
CA ILE A 5 17.27 -17.09 -15.07
C ILE A 5 16.01 -17.82 -15.57
N ILE A 6 15.99 -19.13 -15.54
CA ILE A 6 14.86 -19.91 -16.08
C ILE A 6 13.55 -19.62 -15.32
N PRO A 7 13.45 -19.71 -13.98
CA PRO A 7 12.22 -19.36 -13.25
C PRO A 7 11.79 -17.91 -13.47
N VAL A 8 12.73 -16.96 -13.53
CA VAL A 8 12.43 -15.54 -13.78
C VAL A 8 11.93 -15.32 -15.21
N VAL A 9 12.54 -15.95 -16.21
CA VAL A 9 12.07 -15.87 -17.60
C VAL A 9 10.67 -16.48 -17.75
N VAL A 10 10.39 -17.61 -17.11
CA VAL A 10 9.04 -18.21 -17.13
C VAL A 10 8.04 -17.31 -16.45
N LEU A 11 8.39 -16.71 -15.29
CA LEU A 11 7.56 -15.73 -14.60
C LEU A 11 7.18 -14.57 -15.52
N LEU A 12 8.19 -13.92 -16.11
CA LEU A 12 8.00 -12.80 -17.03
C LEU A 12 7.22 -13.20 -18.30
N PHE A 13 7.53 -14.36 -18.86
CA PHE A 13 6.87 -14.87 -20.05
C PHE A 13 5.36 -15.09 -19.80
N VAL A 14 4.99 -15.71 -18.68
CA VAL A 14 3.58 -15.92 -18.32
C VAL A 14 2.87 -14.60 -18.06
N ILE A 15 3.51 -13.62 -17.41
CA ILE A 15 2.91 -12.30 -17.15
C ILE A 15 2.69 -11.53 -18.46
N LEU A 16 3.69 -11.51 -19.34
CA LEU A 16 3.71 -10.62 -20.51
C LEU A 16 3.02 -11.25 -21.73
N CYS A 17 3.08 -12.57 -21.89
CA CYS A 17 2.51 -13.28 -23.04
C CYS A 17 1.01 -13.58 -22.89
N LYS A 18 0.17 -12.57 -23.16
CA LYS A 18 -1.31 -12.67 -23.07
C LYS A 18 -1.92 -13.67 -24.09
N LYS A 19 -1.13 -14.16 -25.08
CA LYS A 19 -1.61 -15.10 -26.11
C LYS A 19 -1.72 -16.55 -25.62
N LEU A 20 -1.17 -16.89 -24.46
CA LEU A 20 -1.29 -18.25 -23.90
C LEU A 20 -2.72 -18.49 -23.38
N PRO A 21 -3.44 -19.49 -23.92
CA PRO A 21 -4.81 -19.76 -23.51
C PRO A 21 -4.87 -20.14 -22.03
N LYS A 22 -5.76 -19.50 -21.26
CA LYS A 22 -6.03 -19.69 -19.82
C LYS A 22 -4.89 -19.34 -18.85
N ILE A 23 -3.65 -19.17 -19.32
CA ILE A 23 -2.47 -18.97 -18.46
C ILE A 23 -1.87 -17.57 -18.67
N GLY A 24 -1.88 -17.06 -19.87
CA GLY A 24 -1.24 -15.80 -20.25
C GLY A 24 -1.84 -14.59 -19.55
N GLY A 25 -0.97 -13.76 -18.97
CA GLY A 25 -1.36 -12.59 -18.19
C GLY A 25 -1.86 -12.91 -16.78
N ASN A 26 -1.89 -14.19 -16.37
CA ASN A 26 -2.31 -14.57 -15.03
C ASN A 26 -1.12 -14.58 -14.07
N ILE A 27 -1.05 -13.57 -13.22
CA ILE A 27 0.05 -13.37 -12.27
C ILE A 27 0.13 -14.48 -11.21
N TYR A 28 -0.99 -15.04 -10.78
CA TYR A 28 -1.03 -16.14 -9.80
C TYR A 28 -0.35 -17.39 -10.35
N VAL A 29 -0.70 -17.75 -11.60
CA VAL A 29 -0.07 -18.88 -12.30
C VAL A 29 1.41 -18.62 -12.53
N ALA A 30 1.80 -17.39 -12.88
CA ALA A 30 3.19 -17.01 -13.08
C ALA A 30 4.03 -17.21 -11.80
N LEU A 31 3.54 -16.72 -10.64
CA LEU A 31 4.22 -16.86 -9.36
C LEU A 31 4.34 -18.33 -8.92
N ILE A 32 3.26 -19.10 -9.04
CA ILE A 32 3.27 -20.53 -8.67
C ILE A 32 4.21 -21.31 -9.60
N SER A 33 4.14 -21.10 -10.92
CA SER A 33 4.99 -21.82 -11.87
C SER A 33 6.47 -21.50 -11.67
N ALA A 34 6.82 -20.25 -11.40
CA ALA A 34 8.20 -19.85 -11.08
C ALA A 34 8.68 -20.51 -9.80
N GLY A 35 7.85 -20.56 -8.74
CA GLY A 35 8.18 -21.23 -7.49
C GLY A 35 8.42 -22.73 -7.68
N VAL A 36 7.51 -23.43 -8.35
CA VAL A 36 7.67 -24.87 -8.65
C VAL A 36 8.94 -25.13 -9.44
N LEU A 37 9.18 -24.35 -10.49
CA LEU A 37 10.35 -24.52 -11.34
C LEU A 37 11.65 -24.24 -10.58
N SER A 38 11.61 -23.28 -9.64
CA SER A 38 12.73 -22.98 -8.73
C SER A 38 13.10 -24.19 -7.87
N LEU A 39 12.14 -24.87 -7.24
CA LEU A 39 12.39 -26.07 -6.44
C LEU A 39 12.95 -27.22 -7.30
N LEU A 40 12.39 -27.46 -8.47
CA LEU A 40 12.86 -28.51 -9.38
C LEU A 40 14.30 -28.28 -9.83
N LEU A 41 14.66 -27.05 -10.22
CA LEU A 41 16.02 -26.67 -10.61
C LEU A 41 16.98 -26.59 -9.42
N GLY A 42 16.46 -26.38 -8.21
CA GLY A 42 17.20 -26.44 -6.95
C GLY A 42 17.47 -27.89 -6.48
N GLY A 43 16.88 -28.91 -7.12
CA GLY A 43 17.00 -30.30 -6.71
C GLY A 43 16.13 -30.69 -5.51
N VAL A 44 15.09 -29.90 -5.23
CA VAL A 44 14.17 -30.13 -4.11
C VAL A 44 12.93 -30.87 -4.62
N PHE A 45 12.92 -32.19 -4.55
CA PHE A 45 11.82 -33.00 -5.10
C PHE A 45 10.82 -33.51 -4.06
N ALA A 46 11.18 -33.50 -2.77
CA ALA A 46 10.31 -34.02 -1.71
C ALA A 46 9.10 -33.08 -1.45
N PRO A 47 7.84 -33.57 -1.54
CA PRO A 47 6.64 -32.75 -1.32
C PRO A 47 6.60 -32.09 0.06
N SER A 48 7.11 -32.72 1.10
CA SER A 48 7.22 -32.16 2.46
C SER A 48 8.07 -30.88 2.50
N LYS A 49 9.15 -30.83 1.71
CA LYS A 49 10.00 -29.65 1.58
C LYS A 49 9.31 -28.53 0.82
N TRP A 50 8.39 -28.82 -0.09
CA TRP A 50 7.59 -27.82 -0.80
C TRP A 50 6.62 -27.10 0.15
N ILE A 51 5.95 -27.89 1.01
CA ILE A 51 5.08 -27.33 2.06
C ILE A 51 5.90 -26.50 3.03
N GLY A 52 7.08 -27.00 3.47
CA GLY A 52 7.99 -26.26 4.32
C GLY A 52 8.46 -24.95 3.69
N ALA A 53 8.81 -24.96 2.40
CA ALA A 53 9.16 -23.74 1.66
C ALA A 53 8.01 -22.73 1.62
N TRP A 54 6.77 -23.20 1.40
CA TRP A 54 5.61 -22.33 1.43
C TRP A 54 5.37 -21.70 2.80
N ILE A 55 5.45 -22.50 3.86
CA ILE A 55 5.33 -22.01 5.24
C ILE A 55 6.41 -20.97 5.54
N ASP A 56 7.68 -21.22 5.17
CA ASP A 56 8.77 -20.24 5.32
C ASP A 56 8.49 -18.93 4.56
N GLY A 57 7.97 -19.04 3.33
CA GLY A 57 7.57 -17.87 2.56
C GLY A 57 6.42 -17.09 3.21
N LEU A 58 5.39 -17.79 3.74
CA LEU A 58 4.30 -17.16 4.49
C LEU A 58 4.84 -16.48 5.75
N ASP A 59 5.78 -17.09 6.45
CA ASP A 59 6.39 -16.52 7.63
C ASP A 59 7.19 -15.24 7.35
N ARG A 60 7.80 -15.14 6.19
CA ARG A 60 8.56 -13.94 5.78
C ARG A 60 7.70 -12.72 5.50
N ILE A 61 6.54 -12.91 4.86
CA ILE A 61 5.63 -11.81 4.49
C ILE A 61 4.27 -11.86 5.19
N GLY A 62 4.13 -12.73 6.21
CA GLY A 62 2.85 -12.96 6.89
C GLY A 62 2.26 -11.69 7.51
N TRP A 63 3.08 -10.83 8.10
CA TRP A 63 2.60 -9.57 8.66
C TRP A 63 2.07 -8.61 7.57
N VAL A 64 2.61 -8.65 6.34
CA VAL A 64 2.09 -7.89 5.19
C VAL A 64 0.71 -8.40 4.78
N ILE A 65 0.52 -9.73 4.79
CA ILE A 65 -0.78 -10.36 4.51
C ILE A 65 -1.80 -9.96 5.58
N CYS A 66 -1.42 -10.02 6.86
CA CYS A 66 -2.25 -9.60 7.97
C CYS A 66 -2.58 -8.10 7.89
N LEU A 67 -1.60 -7.26 7.54
CA LEU A 67 -1.79 -5.82 7.35
C LEU A 67 -2.86 -5.55 6.28
N SER A 68 -2.77 -6.25 5.15
CA SER A 68 -3.75 -6.12 4.06
C SER A 68 -5.14 -6.54 4.51
N LEU A 69 -5.24 -7.69 5.19
CA LEU A 69 -6.51 -8.27 5.62
C LEU A 69 -7.23 -7.39 6.65
N PHE A 70 -6.56 -7.10 7.76
CA PHE A 70 -7.13 -6.32 8.85
C PHE A 70 -7.26 -4.84 8.50
N GLY A 71 -6.34 -4.29 7.70
CA GLY A 71 -6.43 -2.94 7.17
C GLY A 71 -7.69 -2.74 6.32
N SER A 72 -8.03 -3.70 5.46
CA SER A 72 -9.25 -3.63 4.65
C SER A 72 -10.53 -3.72 5.48
N ILE A 73 -10.57 -4.57 6.52
CA ILE A 73 -11.70 -4.65 7.44
C ILE A 73 -11.84 -3.32 8.21
N TYR A 74 -10.74 -2.80 8.75
CA TYR A 74 -10.72 -1.50 9.43
C TYR A 74 -11.26 -0.39 8.53
N ALA A 75 -10.78 -0.32 7.31
CA ALA A 75 -11.22 0.66 6.34
C ALA A 75 -12.73 0.61 6.08
N GLU A 76 -13.30 -0.59 5.95
CA GLU A 76 -14.75 -0.74 5.79
C GLU A 76 -15.52 -0.24 7.02
N THR A 77 -14.97 -0.41 8.23
CA THR A 77 -15.58 0.19 9.44
C THR A 77 -15.60 1.71 9.36
N GLN A 78 -14.53 2.36 8.85
CA GLN A 78 -14.46 3.82 8.69
C GLN A 78 -15.46 4.33 7.65
N VAL A 79 -15.67 3.58 6.57
CA VAL A 79 -16.73 3.89 5.58
C VAL A 79 -18.11 3.86 6.22
N ARG A 80 -18.42 2.80 6.99
CA ARG A 80 -19.74 2.67 7.67
C ARG A 80 -19.96 3.73 8.74
N LEU A 81 -18.91 4.16 9.42
CA LEU A 81 -18.97 5.26 10.38
C LEU A 81 -19.27 6.61 9.72
N GLY A 82 -18.94 6.78 8.43
CA GLY A 82 -19.00 8.05 7.72
C GLY A 82 -17.82 8.97 8.07
N THR A 83 -16.68 8.39 8.48
CA THR A 83 -15.48 9.14 8.85
C THR A 83 -15.01 10.02 7.70
N MET A 84 -14.89 9.43 6.50
CA MET A 84 -14.39 10.15 5.33
C MET A 84 -15.39 11.19 4.81
N ASP A 85 -16.68 10.89 4.82
CA ASP A 85 -17.73 11.85 4.44
C ASP A 85 -17.70 13.08 5.37
N THR A 86 -17.49 12.85 6.67
CA THR A 86 -17.36 13.91 7.67
C THR A 86 -16.14 14.79 7.41
N VAL A 87 -14.97 14.19 7.12
CA VAL A 87 -13.75 14.93 6.79
C VAL A 87 -13.92 15.72 5.51
N MET A 88 -14.43 15.08 4.43
CA MET A 88 -14.63 15.74 3.14
C MET A 88 -15.66 16.86 3.21
N GLY A 89 -16.77 16.65 3.90
CA GLY A 89 -17.81 17.67 4.10
C GLY A 89 -17.26 18.88 4.86
N ALA A 90 -16.50 18.68 5.92
CA ALA A 90 -15.87 19.75 6.69
C ALA A 90 -14.84 20.55 5.86
N LEU A 91 -14.01 19.85 5.08
CA LEU A 91 -13.01 20.48 4.21
C LEU A 91 -13.68 21.32 3.13
N LYS A 92 -14.72 20.78 2.48
CA LYS A 92 -15.51 21.49 1.48
C LYS A 92 -16.16 22.75 2.07
N ALA A 93 -16.85 22.62 3.20
CA ALA A 93 -17.50 23.73 3.88
C ALA A 93 -16.54 24.86 4.28
N LYS A 94 -15.29 24.52 4.59
CA LYS A 94 -14.28 25.51 5.00
C LYS A 94 -13.62 26.22 3.82
N PHE A 95 -13.37 25.51 2.70
CA PHE A 95 -12.48 25.99 1.65
C PHE A 95 -13.14 26.18 0.26
N TYR A 96 -14.48 26.17 0.16
CA TYR A 96 -15.19 26.30 -1.12
C TYR A 96 -14.87 27.61 -1.88
N LYS A 97 -14.45 28.68 -1.18
CA LYS A 97 -14.05 29.95 -1.81
C LYS A 97 -12.63 29.96 -2.40
N SER A 98 -11.84 28.91 -2.13
CA SER A 98 -10.43 28.85 -2.51
C SER A 98 -10.14 27.56 -3.28
N PRO A 99 -10.29 27.51 -4.59
CA PRO A 99 -10.13 26.29 -5.41
C PRO A 99 -8.77 25.61 -5.21
N ARG A 100 -7.70 26.39 -5.05
CA ARG A 100 -6.35 25.87 -4.81
C ARG A 100 -6.27 25.12 -3.48
N ILE A 101 -6.80 25.72 -2.42
CA ILE A 101 -6.81 25.09 -1.08
C ILE A 101 -7.73 23.86 -1.09
N LEU A 102 -8.84 23.92 -1.82
CA LEU A 102 -9.75 22.79 -1.94
C LEU A 102 -9.06 21.59 -2.61
N VAL A 103 -8.30 21.78 -3.67
CA VAL A 103 -7.51 20.70 -4.30
C VAL A 103 -6.45 20.15 -3.33
N VAL A 104 -5.76 21.02 -2.56
CA VAL A 104 -4.85 20.57 -1.49
C VAL A 104 -5.59 19.65 -0.51
N CYS A 105 -6.76 20.08 -0.04
CA CYS A 105 -7.55 19.32 0.91
C CYS A 105 -8.03 17.98 0.34
N VAL A 106 -8.42 17.95 -0.93
CA VAL A 106 -8.80 16.72 -1.64
C VAL A 106 -7.61 15.77 -1.72
N VAL A 107 -6.44 16.26 -2.13
CA VAL A 107 -5.22 15.43 -2.19
C VAL A 107 -4.87 14.90 -0.80
N LEU A 108 -4.91 15.74 0.23
CA LEU A 108 -4.63 15.30 1.61
C LEU A 108 -5.65 14.26 2.11
N ALA A 109 -6.92 14.41 1.76
CA ALA A 109 -7.94 13.41 2.11
C ALA A 109 -7.71 12.08 1.39
N LEU A 110 -7.30 12.12 0.13
CA LEU A 110 -6.92 10.92 -0.64
C LEU A 110 -5.65 10.26 -0.09
N VAL A 111 -4.64 11.07 0.27
CA VAL A 111 -3.41 10.57 0.92
C VAL A 111 -3.74 9.92 2.27
N LEU A 112 -4.57 10.57 3.09
CA LEU A 112 -5.02 10.01 4.37
C LEU A 112 -5.78 8.69 4.15
N SER A 113 -6.70 8.67 3.20
CA SER A 113 -7.43 7.47 2.82
C SER A 113 -6.50 6.34 2.37
N GLY A 114 -5.57 6.64 1.47
CA GLY A 114 -4.58 5.66 1.01
C GLY A 114 -3.69 5.13 2.13
N SER A 115 -3.29 5.99 3.06
CA SER A 115 -2.52 5.63 4.25
C SER A 115 -3.29 4.71 5.22
N LEU A 116 -4.61 4.82 5.27
CA LEU A 116 -5.46 3.97 6.11
C LEU A 116 -5.81 2.64 5.44
N LEU A 117 -5.99 2.66 4.13
CA LEU A 117 -6.36 1.49 3.34
C LEU A 117 -5.14 0.68 2.89
N GLY A 118 -3.97 1.32 2.80
CA GLY A 118 -2.75 0.73 2.27
C GLY A 118 -2.81 0.34 0.80
N ASP A 119 -3.89 0.68 0.09
CA ASP A 119 -4.16 0.31 -1.30
C ASP A 119 -4.71 1.50 -2.10
N ALA A 120 -4.06 1.81 -3.24
CA ALA A 120 -4.43 2.96 -4.07
C ALA A 120 -5.78 2.76 -4.79
N VAL A 121 -6.09 1.53 -5.23
CA VAL A 121 -7.35 1.24 -5.92
C VAL A 121 -8.52 1.41 -4.95
N ALA A 122 -8.40 0.83 -3.73
CA ALA A 122 -9.42 0.96 -2.71
C ALA A 122 -9.64 2.42 -2.29
N ALA A 123 -8.56 3.18 -2.03
CA ALA A 123 -8.64 4.59 -1.67
C ALA A 123 -9.32 5.44 -2.77
N SER A 124 -8.92 5.23 -4.01
CA SER A 124 -9.46 5.98 -5.14
C SER A 124 -10.92 5.64 -5.45
N THR A 125 -11.34 4.39 -5.27
CA THR A 125 -12.72 3.97 -5.52
C THR A 125 -13.68 4.38 -4.40
N VAL A 126 -13.23 4.44 -3.15
CA VAL A 126 -14.08 4.80 -2.01
C VAL A 126 -14.15 6.32 -1.84
N ILE A 127 -12.99 6.97 -1.73
CA ILE A 127 -12.93 8.42 -1.46
C ILE A 127 -12.83 9.24 -2.74
N GLY A 128 -12.14 8.72 -3.77
CA GLY A 128 -12.03 9.42 -5.05
C GLY A 128 -13.39 9.71 -5.68
N VAL A 129 -14.33 8.78 -5.60
CA VAL A 129 -15.70 8.97 -6.10
C VAL A 129 -16.36 10.21 -5.50
N LEU A 130 -16.22 10.41 -4.17
CA LEU A 130 -16.81 11.56 -3.45
C LEU A 130 -16.17 12.89 -3.86
N THR A 131 -14.94 12.86 -4.39
CA THR A 131 -14.21 14.08 -4.78
C THR A 131 -14.48 14.51 -6.22
N ILE A 132 -15.07 13.66 -7.09
CA ILE A 132 -15.25 13.95 -8.52
C ILE A 132 -16.11 15.21 -8.73
N GLY A 133 -17.25 15.31 -8.04
CA GLY A 133 -18.11 16.47 -8.14
C GLY A 133 -17.41 17.75 -7.69
N VAL A 134 -16.67 17.69 -6.60
CA VAL A 134 -15.89 18.80 -6.05
C VAL A 134 -14.79 19.26 -7.03
N LEU A 135 -14.04 18.33 -7.60
CA LEU A 135 -12.97 18.63 -8.56
C LEU A 135 -13.54 19.13 -9.90
N SER A 136 -14.69 18.61 -10.32
CA SER A 136 -15.40 19.09 -11.52
C SER A 136 -15.88 20.54 -11.35
N SER A 137 -16.37 20.92 -10.17
CA SER A 137 -16.82 22.30 -9.89
C SER A 137 -15.67 23.32 -9.91
N VAL A 138 -14.42 22.87 -9.75
CA VAL A 138 -13.20 23.71 -9.92
C VAL A 138 -12.87 23.97 -11.39
N GLY A 139 -13.56 23.30 -12.34
CA GLY A 139 -13.31 23.44 -13.77
C GLY A 139 -12.15 22.60 -14.31
N LEU A 140 -11.77 21.54 -13.60
CA LEU A 140 -10.75 20.61 -14.04
C LEU A 140 -11.24 19.68 -15.17
N SER A 141 -10.36 19.32 -16.09
CA SER A 141 -10.69 18.32 -17.11
C SER A 141 -10.86 16.92 -16.50
N PRO A 142 -11.63 16.02 -17.12
CA PRO A 142 -11.82 14.67 -16.61
C PRO A 142 -10.51 13.91 -16.37
N GLU A 143 -9.50 14.11 -17.23
CA GLU A 143 -8.19 13.51 -17.08
C GLU A 143 -7.37 14.10 -15.90
N GLN A 144 -7.52 15.40 -15.64
CA GLN A 144 -6.91 16.04 -14.48
C GLN A 144 -7.56 15.58 -13.18
N ILE A 145 -8.88 15.41 -13.17
CA ILE A 145 -9.62 14.84 -12.04
C ILE A 145 -9.13 13.41 -11.78
N CYS A 146 -9.06 12.59 -12.83
CA CYS A 146 -8.53 11.23 -12.74
C CYS A 146 -7.10 11.23 -12.17
N CYS A 147 -6.21 12.09 -12.69
CA CYS A 147 -4.83 12.23 -12.20
C CYS A 147 -4.77 12.60 -10.72
N ILE A 148 -5.54 13.59 -10.25
CA ILE A 148 -5.54 14.02 -8.85
C ILE A 148 -5.98 12.88 -7.93
N ILE A 149 -7.04 12.15 -8.31
CA ILE A 149 -7.57 11.04 -7.51
C ILE A 149 -6.53 9.91 -7.42
N VAL A 150 -5.98 9.50 -8.56
CA VAL A 150 -5.03 8.39 -8.61
C VAL A 150 -3.73 8.75 -7.91
N ALA A 151 -3.16 9.93 -8.20
CA ALA A 151 -1.91 10.35 -7.57
C ALA A 151 -2.06 10.53 -6.05
N GLY A 152 -3.16 11.13 -5.59
CA GLY A 152 -3.44 11.26 -4.15
C GLY A 152 -3.54 9.90 -3.46
N ALA A 153 -4.30 8.96 -4.05
CA ALA A 153 -4.44 7.61 -3.54
C ALA A 153 -3.13 6.80 -3.58
N SER A 154 -2.34 6.95 -4.67
CA SER A 154 -1.05 6.26 -4.82
C SER A 154 0.00 6.78 -3.84
N MET A 155 0.12 8.09 -3.65
CA MET A 155 0.96 8.66 -2.59
C MET A 155 0.49 8.20 -1.21
N GLY A 156 -0.83 8.11 -1.00
CA GLY A 156 -1.42 7.61 0.23
C GLY A 156 -1.09 6.14 0.49
N SER A 157 -1.09 5.28 -0.51
CA SER A 157 -0.81 3.85 -0.34
C SER A 157 0.62 3.54 0.14
N ILE A 158 1.56 4.46 -0.09
CA ILE A 158 2.90 4.38 0.47
C ILE A 158 3.09 5.25 1.73
N MET A 159 2.11 6.10 2.07
CA MET A 159 2.16 6.91 3.28
C MET A 159 1.91 6.06 4.53
N PRO A 160 2.78 6.12 5.55
CA PRO A 160 2.48 5.52 6.84
C PRO A 160 1.20 6.12 7.46
N PRO A 161 0.49 5.39 8.36
CA PRO A 161 0.94 4.21 9.12
C PRO A 161 0.77 2.86 8.41
N ILE A 162 -0.15 2.72 7.47
CA ILE A 162 -0.48 1.45 6.84
C ILE A 162 0.07 1.46 5.41
N SER A 163 1.36 1.20 5.26
CA SER A 163 1.99 1.15 3.95
C SER A 163 2.42 -0.27 3.58
N GLN A 164 1.69 -0.88 2.64
CA GLN A 164 2.05 -2.20 2.12
C GLN A 164 3.40 -2.18 1.39
N ALA A 165 3.75 -1.07 0.74
CA ALA A 165 5.00 -0.95 0.01
C ALA A 165 6.22 -1.01 0.95
N PHE A 166 6.21 -0.25 2.05
CA PHE A 166 7.26 -0.31 3.07
C PHE A 166 7.28 -1.65 3.79
N ALA A 167 6.08 -2.18 4.09
CA ALA A 167 5.92 -3.46 4.72
C ALA A 167 6.57 -4.58 3.92
N LEU A 168 6.24 -4.67 2.64
CA LEU A 168 6.78 -5.70 1.76
C LEU A 168 8.27 -5.51 1.51
N SER A 169 8.73 -4.29 1.24
CA SER A 169 10.16 -4.03 1.04
C SER A 169 10.99 -4.41 2.26
N SER A 170 10.57 -4.03 3.47
CA SER A 170 11.30 -4.38 4.70
C SER A 170 11.36 -5.89 4.92
N SER A 171 10.24 -6.61 4.67
CA SER A 171 10.20 -8.07 4.76
C SER A 171 11.15 -8.76 3.78
N LEU A 172 11.21 -8.28 2.54
CA LEU A 172 12.04 -8.88 1.50
C LEU A 172 13.55 -8.72 1.74
N VAL A 173 13.96 -7.65 2.42
CA VAL A 173 15.39 -7.42 2.76
C VAL A 173 15.72 -7.82 4.19
N GLY A 174 14.75 -8.23 5.00
CA GLY A 174 14.95 -8.56 6.42
C GLY A 174 15.25 -7.34 7.31
N SER A 175 14.69 -6.16 6.93
CA SER A 175 14.80 -4.94 7.74
C SER A 175 13.75 -4.93 8.84
N ASP A 176 14.03 -4.19 9.92
CA ASP A 176 13.02 -3.82 10.89
C ASP A 176 11.95 -2.96 10.19
N PRO A 177 10.67 -3.38 10.21
CA PRO A 177 9.57 -2.65 9.59
C PRO A 177 9.42 -1.22 10.11
N ASP A 178 9.52 -1.03 11.44
CA ASP A 178 9.34 0.27 12.06
C ASP A 178 10.45 1.24 11.66
N ALA A 179 11.69 0.77 11.58
CA ALA A 179 12.83 1.56 11.11
C ALA A 179 12.63 2.01 9.66
N THR A 180 12.12 1.12 8.79
CA THR A 180 11.87 1.42 7.38
C THR A 180 10.70 2.40 7.21
N ILE A 181 9.60 2.18 7.94
CA ILE A 181 8.40 3.01 7.89
C ILE A 181 8.66 4.44 8.39
N ARG A 182 9.54 4.64 9.38
CA ARG A 182 9.91 5.99 9.87
C ARG A 182 10.37 6.92 8.76
N TYR A 183 11.12 6.43 7.79
CA TYR A 183 11.52 7.24 6.63
C TYR A 183 10.33 7.69 5.78
N GLY A 184 9.28 6.87 5.70
CA GLY A 184 8.05 7.21 5.00
C GLY A 184 7.34 8.45 5.55
N TYR A 185 7.40 8.70 6.87
CA TYR A 185 6.84 9.92 7.48
C TYR A 185 7.55 11.21 7.06
N ILE A 186 8.75 11.13 6.49
CA ILE A 186 9.50 12.28 5.98
C ILE A 186 9.40 12.33 4.45
N THR A 187 9.69 11.23 3.79
CA THR A 187 9.83 11.18 2.33
C THR A 187 8.50 11.39 1.61
N VAL A 188 7.44 10.74 2.08
CA VAL A 188 6.13 10.81 1.40
C VAL A 188 5.48 12.19 1.53
N PRO A 189 5.46 12.87 2.70
CA PRO A 189 4.97 14.25 2.79
C PRO A 189 5.72 15.23 1.86
N LEU A 190 7.04 15.07 1.70
CA LEU A 190 7.80 15.90 0.76
C LEU A 190 7.32 15.69 -0.68
N ILE A 191 7.08 14.44 -1.08
CA ILE A 191 6.53 14.10 -2.40
C ILE A 191 5.12 14.68 -2.54
N VAL A 192 4.27 14.54 -1.52
CA VAL A 192 2.90 15.08 -1.51
C VAL A 192 2.93 16.61 -1.72
N ILE A 193 3.80 17.33 -1.02
CA ILE A 193 3.95 18.78 -1.18
C ILE A 193 4.38 19.12 -2.61
N ALA A 194 5.39 18.45 -3.14
CA ALA A 194 5.92 18.72 -4.49
C ALA A 194 4.84 18.45 -5.56
N VAL A 195 4.18 17.30 -5.50
CA VAL A 195 3.16 16.88 -6.47
C VAL A 195 1.90 17.75 -6.36
N THR A 196 1.46 18.07 -5.15
CA THR A 196 0.31 18.96 -4.96
C THR A 196 0.59 20.37 -5.47
N THR A 197 1.80 20.88 -5.24
CA THR A 197 2.24 22.17 -5.79
C THR A 197 2.22 22.15 -7.32
N TYR A 198 2.74 21.09 -7.95
CA TYR A 198 2.64 20.89 -9.39
C TYR A 198 1.18 20.93 -9.86
N MET A 199 0.27 20.18 -9.23
CA MET A 199 -1.14 20.15 -9.60
C MET A 199 -1.79 21.53 -9.50
N ILE A 200 -1.50 22.29 -8.44
CA ILE A 200 -2.04 23.65 -8.27
C ILE A 200 -1.55 24.60 -9.36
N LEU A 201 -0.27 24.55 -9.68
CA LEU A 201 0.36 25.48 -10.64
C LEU A 201 -0.07 25.19 -12.08
N PHE A 202 -0.21 23.91 -12.45
CA PHE A 202 -0.46 23.52 -13.84
C PHE A 202 -1.91 23.21 -14.16
N PHE A 203 -2.73 22.79 -13.18
CA PHE A 203 -4.12 22.41 -13.43
C PHE A 203 -5.08 23.54 -13.13
N ILE A 204 -4.82 24.37 -12.10
CA ILE A 204 -5.74 25.44 -11.71
C ILE A 204 -5.33 26.75 -12.36
N LYS A 205 -6.01 27.09 -13.44
CA LYS A 205 -5.84 28.35 -14.16
C LYS A 205 -6.88 29.37 -13.67
N GLY A 206 -6.42 30.56 -13.22
CA GLY A 206 -7.30 31.63 -12.76
C GLY A 206 -7.83 31.44 -11.32
N HIS A 207 -8.97 32.10 -11.03
CA HIS A 207 -9.67 32.02 -9.76
C HIS A 207 -11.13 31.60 -10.01
N PRO A 208 -11.39 30.33 -10.34
CA PRO A 208 -12.75 29.86 -10.52
C PRO A 208 -13.50 29.98 -9.18
N VAL A 209 -14.73 30.50 -9.23
CA VAL A 209 -15.65 30.47 -8.08
C VAL A 209 -16.36 29.12 -8.13
N ILE A 210 -16.31 28.37 -7.06
CA ILE A 210 -16.99 27.08 -6.96
C ILE A 210 -18.47 27.34 -6.76
N LYS A 211 -19.29 26.95 -7.73
CA LYS A 211 -20.73 26.96 -7.63
C LYS A 211 -21.26 25.54 -7.72
N GLU A 212 -22.03 25.12 -6.75
CA GLU A 212 -22.82 23.90 -6.82
C GLU A 212 -24.24 24.20 -7.22
N TYR A 213 -24.77 23.37 -8.09
CA TYR A 213 -26.16 23.44 -8.54
C TYR A 213 -26.85 22.13 -8.12
N ASP A 214 -28.13 22.25 -7.69
CA ASP A 214 -28.99 21.09 -7.47
C ASP A 214 -29.42 20.45 -8.81
N GLU A 215 -30.18 19.35 -8.74
CA GLU A 215 -30.72 18.69 -9.94
C GLU A 215 -31.65 19.60 -10.75
N ASP A 216 -32.19 20.64 -10.13
CA ASP A 216 -33.07 21.63 -10.72
C ASP A 216 -32.30 22.87 -11.24
N GLY A 217 -30.98 22.91 -11.12
CA GLY A 217 -30.14 24.00 -11.61
C GLY A 217 -30.04 25.21 -10.69
N ASN A 218 -30.49 25.14 -9.44
CA ASN A 218 -30.37 26.22 -8.46
C ASN A 218 -29.02 26.13 -7.72
N GLU A 219 -28.42 27.30 -7.40
CA GLU A 219 -27.18 27.37 -6.65
C GLU A 219 -27.38 26.88 -5.20
N ILE A 220 -26.72 25.77 -4.83
CA ILE A 220 -26.79 25.24 -3.47
C ILE A 220 -25.89 26.09 -2.57
N ALA A 221 -26.52 26.86 -1.69
CA ALA A 221 -25.80 27.56 -0.64
C ALA A 221 -25.29 26.56 0.40
N MET A 222 -24.01 26.62 0.72
CA MET A 222 -23.42 25.84 1.85
C MET A 222 -24.04 26.31 3.17
N THR A 223 -24.97 25.54 3.71
CA THR A 223 -25.73 25.89 4.92
C THR A 223 -25.01 25.53 6.21
N GLU A 224 -24.19 24.47 6.20
CA GLU A 224 -23.46 24.01 7.39
C GLU A 224 -21.99 24.46 7.35
N THR A 225 -21.48 24.98 8.47
CA THR A 225 -20.07 25.30 8.63
C THR A 225 -19.25 24.02 8.93
N ALA A 226 -17.94 24.04 8.62
CA ALA A 226 -17.05 22.92 8.93
C ALA A 226 -17.12 22.49 10.41
N GLY A 227 -17.21 23.47 11.32
CA GLY A 227 -17.35 23.20 12.75
C GLY A 227 -18.65 22.51 13.13
N GLN A 228 -19.75 22.84 12.47
CA GLN A 228 -21.06 22.18 12.67
C GLN A 228 -21.02 20.74 12.18
N ILE A 229 -20.44 20.46 10.99
CA ILE A 229 -20.28 19.12 10.43
C ILE A 229 -19.43 18.25 11.37
N LEU A 230 -18.28 18.75 11.82
CA LEU A 230 -17.40 18.04 12.76
C LEU A 230 -18.09 17.77 14.09
N ARG A 231 -18.81 18.77 14.64
CA ARG A 231 -19.51 18.63 15.92
C ARG A 231 -20.67 17.62 15.83
N LYS A 232 -21.38 17.56 14.70
CA LYS A 232 -22.48 16.64 14.46
C LYS A 232 -22.01 15.19 14.36
N ASN A 233 -20.84 14.99 13.73
CA ASN A 233 -20.33 13.65 13.38
C ASN A 233 -19.01 13.29 14.09
N TRP A 234 -18.65 13.95 15.19
CA TRP A 234 -17.35 13.76 15.86
C TRP A 234 -17.09 12.30 16.27
N THR A 235 -18.17 11.59 16.62
CA THR A 235 -18.09 10.16 17.01
C THR A 235 -17.54 9.27 15.90
N ALA A 236 -17.75 9.64 14.62
CA ALA A 236 -17.21 8.93 13.49
C ALA A 236 -15.67 9.02 13.39
N LEU A 237 -15.09 10.08 13.97
CA LEU A 237 -13.64 10.33 13.94
C LEU A 237 -12.89 9.61 15.08
N ILE A 238 -13.58 9.12 16.12
CA ILE A 238 -12.95 8.51 17.30
C ILE A 238 -12.00 7.36 16.94
N PRO A 239 -12.42 6.32 16.17
CA PRO A 239 -11.51 5.22 15.88
C PRO A 239 -10.29 5.66 15.06
N LEU A 240 -10.47 6.59 14.14
CA LEU A 240 -9.36 7.18 13.38
C LEU A 240 -8.37 7.90 14.32
N CYS A 241 -8.86 8.74 15.22
CA CYS A 241 -8.01 9.46 16.17
C CYS A 241 -7.26 8.49 17.11
N ILE A 242 -7.92 7.41 17.56
CA ILE A 242 -7.29 6.37 18.39
C ILE A 242 -6.18 5.67 17.60
N LEU A 243 -6.43 5.27 16.33
CA LEU A 243 -5.41 4.63 15.51
C LEU A 243 -4.19 5.54 15.33
N VAL A 244 -4.42 6.80 14.95
CA VAL A 244 -3.34 7.79 14.77
C VAL A 244 -2.55 7.97 16.06
N LEU A 245 -3.23 8.09 17.21
CA LEU A 245 -2.58 8.22 18.51
C LEU A 245 -1.72 6.98 18.85
N VAL A 246 -2.27 5.78 18.73
CA VAL A 246 -1.56 4.53 19.02
C VAL A 246 -0.33 4.36 18.14
N VAL A 247 -0.45 4.66 16.84
CA VAL A 247 0.68 4.58 15.91
C VAL A 247 1.74 5.65 16.21
N ILE A 248 1.34 6.87 16.56
CA ILE A 248 2.30 7.93 16.95
C ILE A 248 3.07 7.49 18.19
N LEU A 249 2.37 7.04 19.25
CA LEU A 249 3.01 6.61 20.50
C LEU A 249 4.00 5.46 20.26
N ARG A 250 3.66 4.52 19.39
CA ARG A 250 4.55 3.44 18.98
C ARG A 250 5.78 3.94 18.21
N THR A 251 5.64 4.97 17.38
CA THR A 251 6.71 5.45 16.48
C THR A 251 7.70 6.41 17.18
N ILE A 252 7.34 6.93 18.34
CA ILE A 252 8.20 7.84 19.12
C ILE A 252 9.47 7.11 19.58
N THR A 253 10.64 7.70 19.30
CA THR A 253 11.95 7.18 19.66
C THR A 253 12.33 7.40 21.13
N ASN A 254 11.60 8.25 21.85
CA ASN A 254 11.87 8.52 23.25
C ASN A 254 11.33 7.37 24.11
N GLU A 255 12.21 6.62 24.77
CA GLU A 255 11.86 5.46 25.61
C GLU A 255 10.79 5.72 26.66
N LYS A 256 10.71 6.95 27.18
CA LYS A 256 9.68 7.33 28.16
C LYS A 256 8.29 7.58 27.58
N LEU A 257 8.21 7.86 26.28
CA LEU A 257 6.97 8.14 25.56
C LEU A 257 6.61 7.03 24.57
N HIS A 258 7.55 6.13 24.29
CA HIS A 258 7.30 4.95 23.48
C HIS A 258 6.34 4.01 24.21
N PHE A 259 5.22 3.69 23.58
CA PHE A 259 4.23 2.80 24.15
C PHE A 259 3.64 1.91 23.06
N ASP A 260 3.93 0.63 23.14
CA ASP A 260 3.40 -0.38 22.21
C ASP A 260 2.23 -1.11 22.85
N LEU A 261 1.07 -0.43 22.90
CA LEU A 261 -0.12 -0.79 23.67
C LEU A 261 -0.48 -2.27 23.57
N MET A 262 -0.58 -2.82 22.38
CA MET A 262 -1.10 -4.19 22.20
C MET A 262 -0.06 -5.27 22.49
N PRO A 263 1.18 -5.19 21.98
CA PRO A 263 2.25 -6.10 22.39
C PRO A 263 2.45 -6.11 23.91
N ASP A 264 2.45 -4.95 24.57
CA ASP A 264 2.63 -4.85 26.02
C ASP A 264 1.47 -5.50 26.79
N LEU A 265 0.22 -5.25 26.39
CA LEU A 265 -0.95 -5.90 27.00
C LEU A 265 -0.93 -7.42 26.80
N LEU A 266 -0.65 -7.90 25.60
CA LEU A 266 -0.63 -9.34 25.30
C LEU A 266 0.55 -10.05 25.96
N SER A 267 1.66 -9.36 26.24
CA SER A 267 2.80 -9.92 26.95
C SER A 267 2.53 -10.16 28.44
N GLN A 268 1.56 -9.45 29.03
CA GLN A 268 1.13 -9.64 30.40
C GLN A 268 0.20 -10.86 30.57
N ILE A 269 -0.42 -11.33 29.49
CA ILE A 269 -1.32 -12.49 29.52
C ILE A 269 -0.49 -13.77 29.51
N LYS A 270 -0.45 -14.50 30.63
CA LYS A 270 0.16 -15.84 30.70
C LYS A 270 -0.74 -16.82 29.95
N PHE A 271 -0.18 -17.47 28.91
CA PHE A 271 -0.95 -18.33 28.01
C PHE A 271 -0.67 -19.82 28.22
N ILE A 272 0.60 -20.19 28.35
CA ILE A 272 1.03 -21.58 28.59
C ILE A 272 1.99 -21.57 29.76
N THR A 273 1.71 -22.35 30.79
CA THR A 273 2.64 -22.59 31.91
C THR A 273 3.37 -23.88 31.63
N ILE A 274 4.70 -23.81 31.45
CA ILE A 274 5.56 -24.97 31.17
C ILE A 274 5.99 -25.60 32.49
N ASP A 275 6.43 -24.79 33.47
CA ASP A 275 6.82 -25.14 34.81
C ASP A 275 6.39 -24.07 35.80
N GLU A 276 6.50 -24.33 37.13
CA GLU A 276 6.12 -23.36 38.17
C GLU A 276 6.74 -21.97 38.02
N ASN A 277 7.92 -21.88 37.35
CA ASN A 277 8.63 -20.62 37.14
C ASN A 277 8.69 -20.14 35.66
N THR A 278 8.17 -20.92 34.71
CA THR A 278 8.29 -20.59 33.28
C THR A 278 6.93 -20.57 32.64
N SER A 279 6.45 -19.38 32.33
CA SER A 279 5.22 -19.16 31.57
C SER A 279 5.50 -18.41 30.27
N ILE A 280 4.93 -18.89 29.16
CA ILE A 280 4.98 -18.20 27.86
C ILE A 280 3.78 -17.28 27.81
N SER A 281 4.02 -15.98 27.52
CA SER A 281 2.93 -15.01 27.30
C SER A 281 2.21 -15.26 25.99
N PHE A 282 0.98 -14.77 25.88
CA PHE A 282 0.20 -14.88 24.64
C PHE A 282 0.93 -14.21 23.45
N TYR A 283 1.58 -13.08 23.69
CA TYR A 283 2.39 -12.41 22.67
C TYR A 283 3.57 -13.27 22.19
N GLN A 284 4.31 -13.86 23.12
CA GLN A 284 5.42 -14.77 22.79
C GLN A 284 4.95 -16.01 22.04
N TRP A 285 3.82 -16.59 22.45
CA TRP A 285 3.23 -17.72 21.73
C TRP A 285 2.86 -17.31 20.29
N LEU A 286 2.15 -16.18 20.12
CA LEU A 286 1.71 -15.67 18.81
C LEU A 286 2.91 -15.38 17.89
N SER A 287 4.00 -14.84 18.42
CA SER A 287 5.22 -14.50 17.66
C SER A 287 6.05 -15.71 17.23
N ASN A 288 5.86 -16.86 17.89
CA ASN A 288 6.61 -18.08 17.59
C ASN A 288 5.83 -19.09 16.75
N VAL A 289 4.52 -18.95 16.61
CA VAL A 289 3.71 -19.88 15.80
C VAL A 289 3.81 -19.51 14.33
N SER A 290 4.31 -20.42 13.50
CA SER A 290 4.38 -20.26 12.04
C SER A 290 3.02 -19.90 11.47
N ILE A 291 3.00 -19.06 10.43
CA ILE A 291 1.82 -18.48 9.79
C ILE A 291 1.14 -17.40 10.65
N LEU A 292 1.02 -17.60 11.98
CA LEU A 292 0.36 -16.63 12.87
C LEU A 292 1.29 -15.51 13.34
N LYS A 293 2.61 -15.69 13.27
CA LYS A 293 3.57 -14.67 13.71
C LYS A 293 3.41 -13.32 12.99
N GLY A 294 2.81 -13.30 11.79
CA GLY A 294 2.47 -12.06 11.11
C GLY A 294 1.48 -11.18 11.87
N VAL A 295 0.60 -11.79 12.68
CA VAL A 295 -0.36 -11.06 13.53
C VAL A 295 0.32 -10.36 14.70
N SER A 296 1.47 -10.87 15.19
CA SER A 296 2.19 -10.27 16.32
C SER A 296 2.84 -8.92 16.00
N ASN A 297 2.89 -8.53 14.72
CA ASN A 297 3.36 -7.20 14.34
C ASN A 297 2.51 -6.12 15.04
N GLY A 298 3.14 -5.18 15.74
CA GLY A 298 2.44 -4.21 16.57
C GLY A 298 1.52 -3.28 15.79
N ILE A 299 1.82 -2.95 14.51
CA ILE A 299 0.90 -2.18 13.66
C ILE A 299 -0.35 -3.00 13.34
N VAL A 300 -0.19 -4.29 13.01
CA VAL A 300 -1.31 -5.20 12.75
C VAL A 300 -2.19 -5.32 13.99
N LEU A 301 -1.58 -5.52 15.17
CA LEU A 301 -2.30 -5.58 16.46
C LEU A 301 -3.04 -4.27 16.76
N SER A 302 -2.43 -3.13 16.49
CA SER A 302 -3.07 -1.81 16.65
C SER A 302 -4.30 -1.66 15.75
N ILE A 303 -4.20 -2.09 14.50
CA ILE A 303 -5.33 -2.08 13.56
C ILE A 303 -6.45 -3.02 14.04
N ILE A 304 -6.12 -4.23 14.47
CA ILE A 304 -7.09 -5.18 15.03
C ILE A 304 -7.81 -4.56 16.23
N PHE A 305 -7.06 -3.96 17.15
CA PHE A 305 -7.61 -3.31 18.34
C PHE A 305 -8.59 -2.20 17.98
N VAL A 306 -8.20 -1.28 17.10
CA VAL A 306 -9.07 -0.17 16.70
C VAL A 306 -10.25 -0.65 15.86
N THR A 307 -10.09 -1.74 15.10
CA THR A 307 -11.20 -2.39 14.40
C THR A 307 -12.23 -2.91 15.38
N ILE A 308 -11.80 -3.59 16.46
CA ILE A 308 -12.69 -4.06 17.53
C ILE A 308 -13.44 -2.88 18.17
N ILE A 309 -12.74 -1.79 18.49
CA ILE A 309 -13.37 -0.56 18.99
C ILE A 309 -14.41 -0.03 17.98
N SER A 310 -14.12 -0.06 16.68
CA SER A 310 -15.05 0.39 15.65
C SER A 310 -16.34 -0.42 15.63
N PHE A 311 -16.28 -1.73 15.93
CA PHE A 311 -17.46 -2.58 16.06
C PHE A 311 -18.31 -2.31 17.33
N CYS A 312 -17.78 -1.56 18.31
CA CYS A 312 -18.59 -1.10 19.45
C CYS A 312 -19.61 -0.02 19.05
N PHE A 313 -19.39 0.69 17.95
CA PHE A 313 -20.31 1.71 17.45
C PHE A 313 -21.56 1.08 16.81
N PRO A 314 -22.78 1.56 17.14
CA PRO A 314 -24.02 0.97 16.62
C PRO A 314 -24.08 0.90 15.09
N LYS A 315 -23.59 1.92 14.38
CA LYS A 315 -23.57 1.97 12.91
C LYS A 315 -22.80 0.81 12.28
N VAL A 316 -21.70 0.38 12.89
CA VAL A 316 -20.88 -0.73 12.41
C VAL A 316 -21.43 -2.05 12.93
N ARG A 317 -21.79 -2.10 14.22
CA ARG A 317 -22.29 -3.31 14.90
C ARG A 317 -23.54 -3.87 14.24
N CYS A 318 -24.52 -3.03 13.91
CA CYS A 318 -25.76 -3.46 13.25
C CYS A 318 -25.52 -4.06 11.86
N GLN A 319 -24.41 -3.71 11.22
CA GLN A 319 -24.02 -4.20 9.89
C GLN A 319 -22.71 -5.00 9.94
N ALA A 320 -22.42 -5.65 11.07
CA ALA A 320 -21.13 -6.30 11.30
C ALA A 320 -20.80 -7.36 10.23
N LYS A 321 -21.78 -8.20 9.88
CA LYS A 321 -21.64 -9.26 8.86
C LYS A 321 -21.31 -8.66 7.49
N ASP A 322 -22.01 -7.61 7.09
CA ASP A 322 -21.82 -6.96 5.80
C ASP A 322 -20.48 -6.20 5.75
N THR A 323 -20.09 -5.58 6.87
CA THR A 323 -18.79 -4.90 7.02
C THR A 323 -17.64 -5.90 6.87
N LEU A 324 -17.70 -7.03 7.55
CA LEU A 324 -16.68 -8.09 7.42
C LEU A 324 -16.65 -8.68 6.02
N SER A 325 -17.81 -9.03 5.46
CA SER A 325 -17.92 -9.59 4.12
C SER A 325 -17.39 -8.63 3.05
N SER A 326 -17.75 -7.35 3.13
CA SER A 326 -17.29 -6.32 2.20
C SER A 326 -15.78 -6.09 2.33
N GLY A 327 -15.24 -5.95 3.55
CA GLY A 327 -13.81 -5.80 3.80
C GLY A 327 -13.00 -6.98 3.26
N LEU A 328 -13.43 -8.21 3.53
CA LEU A 328 -12.78 -9.41 3.01
C LEU A 328 -12.86 -9.52 1.49
N SER A 329 -14.01 -9.21 0.90
CA SER A 329 -14.21 -9.24 -0.56
C SER A 329 -13.28 -8.27 -1.29
N LYS A 330 -13.12 -7.05 -0.76
CA LYS A 330 -12.26 -6.01 -1.35
C LYS A 330 -10.78 -6.40 -1.37
N VAL A 331 -10.31 -7.11 -0.36
CA VAL A 331 -8.89 -7.49 -0.21
C VAL A 331 -8.56 -8.87 -0.79
N LYS A 332 -9.56 -9.66 -1.16
CA LYS A 332 -9.38 -11.05 -1.61
C LYS A 332 -8.30 -11.22 -2.68
N ALA A 333 -8.31 -10.38 -3.72
CA ALA A 333 -7.34 -10.46 -4.81
C ALA A 333 -5.92 -10.15 -4.33
N THR A 334 -5.75 -9.13 -3.48
CA THR A 334 -4.47 -8.73 -2.90
C THR A 334 -3.91 -9.83 -2.00
N VAL A 335 -4.72 -10.39 -1.11
CA VAL A 335 -4.30 -11.49 -0.22
C VAL A 335 -3.93 -12.73 -1.03
N LEU A 336 -4.72 -13.10 -2.04
CA LEU A 336 -4.40 -14.22 -2.91
C LEU A 336 -3.06 -14.01 -3.64
N LEU A 337 -2.81 -12.80 -4.14
CA LEU A 337 -1.53 -12.43 -4.76
C LEU A 337 -0.37 -12.60 -3.77
N GLN A 338 -0.52 -12.11 -2.56
CA GLN A 338 0.50 -12.19 -1.51
C GLN A 338 0.77 -13.65 -1.10
N VAL A 339 -0.26 -14.49 -1.00
CA VAL A 339 -0.09 -15.94 -0.70
C VAL A 339 0.66 -16.66 -1.82
N CYS A 340 0.36 -16.36 -3.09
CA CYS A 340 1.10 -16.91 -4.22
C CYS A 340 2.55 -16.38 -4.27
N ALA A 341 2.77 -15.10 -3.93
CA ALA A 341 4.10 -14.51 -3.83
C ALA A 341 4.89 -15.11 -2.68
N ALA A 342 4.26 -15.39 -1.53
CA ALA A 342 4.87 -16.12 -0.41
C ALA A 342 5.36 -17.50 -0.83
N PHE A 343 4.54 -18.23 -1.60
CA PHE A 343 4.94 -19.53 -2.15
C PHE A 343 6.19 -19.39 -3.02
N MET A 344 6.19 -18.48 -4.00
CA MET A 344 7.35 -18.23 -4.86
C MET A 344 8.59 -17.85 -4.05
N LEU A 345 8.44 -16.92 -3.11
CA LEU A 345 9.52 -16.44 -2.24
C LEU A 345 10.18 -17.59 -1.47
N GLY A 346 9.37 -18.38 -0.76
CA GLY A 346 9.87 -19.53 -0.01
C GLY A 346 10.56 -20.57 -0.90
N CYS A 347 10.00 -20.84 -2.11
CA CYS A 347 10.60 -21.73 -3.10
C CYS A 347 11.95 -21.21 -3.60
N PHE A 348 12.09 -19.89 -3.79
CA PHE A 348 13.36 -19.28 -4.23
C PHE A 348 14.45 -19.35 -3.16
N TYR A 349 14.09 -19.24 -1.90
CA TYR A 349 15.03 -19.49 -0.80
C TYR A 349 15.39 -20.98 -0.71
N ALA A 350 14.41 -21.86 -0.69
CA ALA A 350 14.64 -23.31 -0.57
C ALA A 350 15.39 -23.91 -1.79
N GLY A 351 15.21 -23.35 -2.97
CA GLY A 351 15.91 -23.74 -4.21
C GLY A 351 17.30 -23.13 -4.38
N GLY A 352 17.72 -22.21 -3.46
CA GLY A 352 19.02 -21.55 -3.50
C GLY A 352 19.18 -20.48 -4.60
N GLN A 353 18.08 -20.01 -5.18
CA GLN A 353 18.12 -18.96 -6.22
C GLN A 353 18.51 -17.61 -5.64
N VAL A 354 18.00 -17.28 -4.45
CA VAL A 354 18.35 -16.02 -3.77
C VAL A 354 19.83 -15.98 -3.46
N ASP A 355 20.40 -17.06 -2.91
CA ASP A 355 21.83 -17.16 -2.61
C ASP A 355 22.70 -17.04 -3.88
N ALA A 356 22.27 -17.69 -4.97
CA ALA A 356 22.97 -17.58 -6.26
C ALA A 356 22.99 -16.17 -6.83
N VAL A 357 21.89 -15.39 -6.65
CA VAL A 357 21.83 -13.98 -7.05
C VAL A 357 22.71 -13.12 -6.17
N GLN A 358 22.70 -13.35 -4.86
CA GLN A 358 23.56 -12.62 -3.91
C GLN A 358 25.04 -12.82 -4.25
N GLN A 359 25.48 -14.07 -4.46
CA GLN A 359 26.85 -14.38 -4.85
C GLN A 359 27.25 -13.73 -6.17
N PHE A 360 26.33 -13.72 -7.16
CA PHE A 360 26.59 -13.04 -8.42
C PHE A 360 26.67 -11.52 -8.25
N ALA A 361 25.79 -10.93 -7.46
CA ALA A 361 25.74 -9.49 -7.19
C ALA A 361 27.01 -8.98 -6.51
N MET A 362 27.62 -9.77 -5.61
CA MET A 362 28.90 -9.42 -4.98
C MET A 362 30.07 -9.29 -5.98
N ASN A 363 29.94 -9.87 -7.16
CA ASN A 363 30.94 -9.77 -8.24
C ASN A 363 30.61 -8.68 -9.28
N LEU A 364 29.46 -8.00 -9.17
CA LEU A 364 29.07 -6.91 -10.05
C LEU A 364 29.58 -5.56 -9.55
N ASP A 365 29.81 -4.63 -10.50
CA ASP A 365 29.97 -3.23 -10.14
C ASP A 365 28.72 -2.73 -9.40
N SER A 366 28.94 -2.07 -8.26
CA SER A 366 27.86 -1.60 -7.37
C SER A 366 26.89 -0.65 -8.08
N ASN A 367 27.37 0.17 -9.02
CA ASN A 367 26.51 1.12 -9.74
C ASN A 367 25.67 0.40 -10.80
N VAL A 368 26.23 -0.62 -11.44
CA VAL A 368 25.48 -1.46 -12.40
C VAL A 368 24.35 -2.19 -11.68
N LEU A 369 24.61 -2.74 -10.51
CA LEU A 369 23.59 -3.40 -9.69
C LEU A 369 22.49 -2.42 -9.28
N LYS A 370 22.85 -1.26 -8.72
CA LYS A 370 21.89 -0.26 -8.25
C LYS A 370 21.01 0.26 -9.38
N PHE A 371 21.64 0.75 -10.46
CA PHE A 371 20.89 1.31 -11.58
C PHE A 371 20.06 0.26 -12.33
N GLY A 372 20.63 -0.90 -12.62
CA GLY A 372 19.93 -1.98 -13.31
C GLY A 372 18.76 -2.53 -12.52
N GLY A 373 18.93 -2.71 -11.21
CA GLY A 373 17.84 -3.15 -10.32
C GLY A 373 16.73 -2.11 -10.18
N ALA A 374 17.09 -0.83 -10.02
CA ALA A 374 16.11 0.25 -9.99
C ALA A 374 15.31 0.35 -11.30
N ALA A 375 15.99 0.30 -12.44
CA ALA A 375 15.35 0.30 -13.75
C ALA A 375 14.41 -0.92 -13.92
N ALA A 376 14.83 -2.11 -13.50
CA ALA A 376 14.02 -3.31 -13.54
C ALA A 376 12.78 -3.20 -12.64
N MET A 377 12.90 -2.63 -11.44
CA MET A 377 11.79 -2.36 -10.53
C MET A 377 10.75 -1.42 -11.17
N MET A 378 11.21 -0.31 -11.71
CA MET A 378 10.34 0.67 -12.36
C MET A 378 9.69 0.10 -13.62
N LEU A 379 10.46 -0.64 -14.45
CA LEU A 379 9.95 -1.30 -15.65
C LEU A 379 8.86 -2.33 -15.30
N MET A 380 9.07 -3.14 -14.26
CA MET A 380 8.08 -4.12 -13.82
C MET A 380 6.81 -3.44 -13.31
N GLY A 381 6.93 -2.38 -12.51
CA GLY A 381 5.80 -1.57 -12.07
C GLY A 381 5.02 -0.99 -13.24
N MET A 382 5.72 -0.43 -14.23
CA MET A 382 5.16 0.15 -15.46
C MET A 382 4.41 -0.88 -16.32
N LEU A 383 4.93 -2.09 -16.43
CA LEU A 383 4.32 -3.15 -17.25
C LEU A 383 3.14 -3.84 -16.57
N THR A 384 3.14 -3.88 -15.26
CA THR A 384 2.11 -4.58 -14.48
C THR A 384 1.09 -3.65 -13.84
N GLY A 385 1.40 -2.35 -13.73
CA GLY A 385 0.56 -1.36 -13.04
C GLY A 385 0.40 -1.65 -11.54
N SER A 386 1.40 -2.31 -10.92
CA SER A 386 1.31 -2.78 -9.53
C SER A 386 2.65 -2.70 -8.81
N GLN A 387 2.70 -1.92 -7.73
CA GLN A 387 3.87 -1.82 -6.86
C GLN A 387 4.21 -3.14 -6.17
N SER A 388 3.21 -3.86 -5.67
CA SER A 388 3.41 -5.15 -4.99
C SER A 388 3.97 -6.20 -5.95
N THR A 389 3.56 -6.19 -7.22
CA THR A 389 4.11 -7.07 -8.24
C THR A 389 5.58 -6.77 -8.52
N ALA A 390 5.94 -5.49 -8.68
CA ALA A 390 7.33 -5.09 -8.87
C ALA A 390 8.22 -5.55 -7.70
N GLN A 391 7.75 -5.39 -6.47
CA GLN A 391 8.46 -5.85 -5.28
C GLN A 391 8.59 -7.37 -5.24
N ASN A 392 7.52 -8.11 -5.42
CA ASN A 392 7.54 -9.57 -5.35
C ASN A 392 8.36 -10.21 -6.48
N VAL A 393 8.39 -9.60 -7.66
CA VAL A 393 9.10 -10.17 -8.83
C VAL A 393 10.56 -9.74 -8.88
N VAL A 394 10.85 -8.47 -8.65
CA VAL A 394 12.20 -7.91 -8.81
C VAL A 394 12.89 -7.74 -7.48
N PHE A 395 12.23 -7.13 -6.49
CA PHE A 395 12.88 -6.80 -5.24
C PHE A 395 13.20 -8.01 -4.36
N THR A 396 12.50 -9.13 -4.56
CA THR A 396 12.83 -10.42 -3.97
C THR A 396 14.30 -10.83 -4.22
N PHE A 397 14.85 -10.47 -5.38
CA PHE A 397 16.26 -10.74 -5.73
C PHE A 397 17.14 -9.53 -5.54
N PHE A 398 16.66 -8.39 -6.00
CA PHE A 398 17.43 -7.16 -6.04
C PHE A 398 17.70 -6.60 -4.64
N GLY A 399 16.74 -6.63 -3.74
CA GLY A 399 16.89 -6.16 -2.37
C GLY A 399 17.97 -6.93 -1.60
N PRO A 400 17.84 -8.27 -1.44
CA PRO A 400 18.88 -9.09 -0.80
C PRO A 400 20.25 -9.00 -1.47
N ALA A 401 20.29 -8.85 -2.81
CA ALA A 401 21.53 -8.67 -3.54
C ALA A 401 22.25 -7.37 -3.17
N LEU A 402 21.52 -6.26 -3.04
CA LEU A 402 22.08 -4.98 -2.56
C LEU A 402 22.59 -5.10 -1.12
N VAL A 403 21.85 -5.74 -0.23
CA VAL A 403 22.27 -5.96 1.15
C VAL A 403 23.54 -6.80 1.21
N ALA A 404 23.66 -7.85 0.37
CA ALA A 404 24.86 -8.67 0.27
C ALA A 404 26.12 -7.89 -0.16
N THR A 405 25.95 -6.76 -0.89
CA THR A 405 27.08 -5.84 -1.21
C THR A 405 27.44 -4.87 -0.07
N GLY A 406 26.92 -5.08 1.14
CA GLY A 406 27.21 -4.26 2.32
C GLY A 406 26.33 -3.01 2.45
N ARG A 407 25.22 -2.92 1.71
CA ARG A 407 24.28 -1.79 1.84
C ARG A 407 23.43 -1.90 3.11
N ASN A 408 23.06 -0.74 3.65
CA ASN A 408 22.19 -0.68 4.81
C ASN A 408 20.80 -1.27 4.48
N VAL A 409 20.39 -2.23 5.29
CA VAL A 409 19.14 -2.99 5.09
C VAL A 409 17.92 -2.08 5.09
N THR A 410 17.85 -1.15 6.03
CA THR A 410 16.71 -0.21 6.18
C THR A 410 16.61 0.73 4.98
N LEU A 411 17.73 1.34 4.57
CA LEU A 411 17.75 2.26 3.41
C LEU A 411 17.42 1.51 2.11
N THR A 412 17.87 0.26 1.98
CA THR A 412 17.49 -0.60 0.84
C THR A 412 15.98 -0.86 0.82
N GLY A 413 15.36 -1.11 1.98
CA GLY A 413 13.91 -1.26 2.09
C GLY A 413 13.15 0.01 1.68
N VAL A 414 13.62 1.18 2.12
CA VAL A 414 13.05 2.49 1.73
C VAL A 414 13.15 2.71 0.22
N ALA A 415 14.32 2.45 -0.37
CA ALA A 415 14.53 2.56 -1.82
C ALA A 415 13.57 1.65 -2.61
N GLY A 416 13.43 0.39 -2.18
CA GLY A 416 12.53 -0.58 -2.83
C GLY A 416 11.07 -0.14 -2.83
N ALA A 417 10.58 0.42 -1.72
CA ALA A 417 9.21 0.93 -1.63
C ALA A 417 8.96 2.09 -2.63
N HIS A 418 9.85 3.06 -2.67
CA HIS A 418 9.69 4.23 -3.54
C HIS A 418 9.86 3.90 -5.03
N LEU A 419 10.82 3.04 -5.40
CA LEU A 419 11.02 2.63 -6.80
C LEU A 419 9.85 1.82 -7.33
N ALA A 420 9.28 0.93 -6.52
CA ALA A 420 8.10 0.18 -6.90
C ALA A 420 6.88 1.10 -7.13
N ALA A 421 6.67 2.07 -6.24
CA ALA A 421 5.61 3.05 -6.37
C ALA A 421 5.83 4.00 -7.57
N ALA A 422 7.09 4.39 -7.85
CA ALA A 422 7.45 5.16 -9.04
C ALA A 422 7.07 4.42 -10.33
N GLY A 423 7.38 3.13 -10.42
CA GLY A 423 7.08 2.32 -11.60
C GLY A 423 5.58 2.14 -11.83
N MET A 424 4.79 1.94 -10.77
CA MET A 424 3.35 1.68 -10.86
C MET A 424 2.58 2.76 -11.61
N GLY A 425 2.90 4.05 -11.37
CA GLY A 425 2.18 5.18 -11.98
C GLY A 425 2.65 5.56 -13.38
N LEU A 426 3.69 4.90 -13.92
CA LEU A 426 4.19 5.19 -15.26
C LEU A 426 3.31 4.56 -16.36
N PRO A 427 3.07 5.29 -17.49
CA PRO A 427 2.40 4.71 -18.63
C PRO A 427 3.23 3.54 -19.20
N PRO A 428 2.62 2.52 -19.84
CA PRO A 428 1.24 2.51 -20.36
C PRO A 428 0.21 1.84 -19.47
N VAL A 429 0.61 1.23 -18.33
CA VAL A 429 -0.31 0.43 -17.51
C VAL A 429 -0.26 0.92 -16.07
N ASP A 430 -1.38 1.42 -15.58
CA ASP A 430 -1.68 1.61 -14.17
C ASP A 430 -3.12 1.18 -13.91
N ILE A 431 -3.28 0.12 -13.13
CA ILE A 431 -4.59 -0.47 -12.84
C ILE A 431 -5.50 0.55 -12.17
N THR A 432 -4.97 1.35 -11.26
CA THR A 432 -5.72 2.38 -10.54
C THR A 432 -6.28 3.42 -11.50
N THR A 433 -5.45 3.89 -12.44
CA THR A 433 -5.87 4.88 -13.45
C THR A 433 -6.98 4.33 -14.35
N PHE A 434 -6.90 3.07 -14.79
CA PHE A 434 -7.96 2.49 -15.62
C PHE A 434 -9.30 2.41 -14.88
N VAL A 435 -9.28 2.01 -13.61
CA VAL A 435 -10.50 1.93 -12.77
C VAL A 435 -11.08 3.32 -12.57
N VAL A 436 -10.25 4.29 -12.16
CA VAL A 436 -10.71 5.66 -11.87
C VAL A 436 -11.19 6.38 -13.13
N ALA A 437 -10.52 6.19 -14.28
CA ALA A 437 -10.96 6.76 -15.54
C ALA A 437 -12.36 6.28 -15.93
N GLY A 438 -12.66 5.00 -15.70
CA GLY A 438 -14.00 4.45 -15.89
C GLY A 438 -15.05 5.10 -14.98
N ILE A 439 -14.73 5.27 -13.69
CA ILE A 439 -15.62 5.88 -12.71
C ILE A 439 -15.87 7.37 -13.01
N VAL A 440 -14.80 8.15 -13.24
CA VAL A 440 -14.88 9.58 -13.59
C VAL A 440 -15.69 9.75 -14.87
N GLY A 441 -15.43 8.90 -15.87
CA GLY A 441 -16.17 8.92 -17.13
C GLY A 441 -17.65 8.63 -16.96
N GLY A 442 -18.00 7.65 -16.13
CA GLY A 442 -19.39 7.29 -15.81
C GLY A 442 -20.13 8.40 -15.09
N ILE A 443 -19.52 9.02 -14.07
CA ILE A 443 -20.17 10.09 -13.27
C ILE A 443 -20.31 11.39 -14.08
N LEU A 444 -19.30 11.76 -14.85
CA LEU A 444 -19.32 13.02 -15.63
C LEU A 444 -20.00 12.89 -17.00
N GLY A 445 -20.36 11.67 -17.42
CA GLY A 445 -20.90 11.42 -18.78
C GLY A 445 -19.90 11.77 -19.90
N LYS A 446 -18.59 11.73 -19.62
CA LYS A 446 -17.52 12.14 -20.55
C LYS A 446 -16.48 11.03 -20.69
N LYS A 447 -15.95 10.86 -21.90
CA LYS A 447 -14.84 9.91 -22.11
C LYS A 447 -13.57 10.46 -21.44
N VAL A 448 -12.92 9.64 -20.63
CA VAL A 448 -11.62 9.93 -20.00
C VAL A 448 -10.54 9.13 -20.70
N ASP A 449 -9.43 9.77 -21.05
CA ASP A 449 -8.26 9.09 -21.59
C ASP A 449 -7.30 8.69 -20.44
N PRO A 450 -7.18 7.37 -20.12
CA PRO A 450 -6.31 6.91 -19.04
C PRO A 450 -4.84 7.22 -19.29
N LEU A 451 -4.38 7.10 -20.55
CA LEU A 451 -2.97 7.39 -20.88
C LEU A 451 -2.62 8.84 -20.62
N LYS A 452 -3.50 9.77 -21.01
CA LYS A 452 -3.31 11.20 -20.74
C LYS A 452 -3.29 11.49 -19.24
N SER A 453 -4.12 10.80 -18.45
CA SER A 453 -4.11 10.90 -16.99
C SER A 453 -2.78 10.42 -16.40
N MET A 454 -2.24 9.30 -16.91
CA MET A 454 -0.91 8.78 -16.51
C MET A 454 0.21 9.75 -16.88
N PHE A 455 0.15 10.40 -18.05
CA PHE A 455 1.14 11.43 -18.40
C PHE A 455 1.13 12.60 -17.42
N TYR A 456 -0.03 13.01 -16.90
CA TYR A 456 -0.11 14.03 -15.85
C TYR A 456 0.46 13.55 -14.51
N MET A 457 0.58 12.24 -14.27
CA MET A 457 1.18 11.68 -13.05
C MET A 457 2.70 11.52 -13.12
N ILE A 458 3.34 11.68 -14.27
CA ILE A 458 4.79 11.53 -14.43
C ILE A 458 5.58 12.31 -13.37
N PRO A 459 5.27 13.57 -13.00
CA PRO A 459 5.99 14.28 -11.95
C PRO A 459 5.98 13.55 -10.59
N MET A 460 4.87 12.88 -10.23
CA MET A 460 4.80 12.04 -9.04
C MET A 460 5.78 10.86 -9.12
N CYS A 461 5.77 10.17 -10.26
CA CYS A 461 6.66 9.03 -10.50
C CYS A 461 8.14 9.45 -10.45
N ILE A 462 8.47 10.61 -11.00
CA ILE A 462 9.83 11.18 -10.96
C ILE A 462 10.23 11.50 -9.51
N CYS A 463 9.36 12.15 -8.72
CA CYS A 463 9.64 12.45 -7.32
C CYS A 463 9.90 11.17 -6.51
N MET A 464 9.06 10.15 -6.70
CA MET A 464 9.24 8.85 -6.06
C MET A 464 10.53 8.16 -6.49
N ALA A 465 10.86 8.19 -7.80
CA ALA A 465 12.10 7.62 -8.33
C ALA A 465 13.32 8.32 -7.75
N ILE A 466 13.32 9.66 -7.70
CA ILE A 466 14.42 10.44 -7.11
C ILE A 466 14.65 10.03 -5.66
N VAL A 467 13.60 9.95 -4.85
CA VAL A 467 13.73 9.51 -3.46
C VAL A 467 14.26 8.07 -3.41
N GLY A 468 13.73 7.16 -4.22
CA GLY A 468 14.22 5.79 -4.28
C GLY A 468 15.71 5.69 -4.65
N PHE A 469 16.16 6.47 -5.63
CA PHE A 469 17.57 6.54 -6.00
C PHE A 469 18.43 7.15 -4.89
N ILE A 470 17.99 8.23 -4.23
CA ILE A 470 18.74 8.83 -3.11
C ILE A 470 19.02 7.76 -2.06
N PHE A 471 17.98 7.04 -1.58
CA PHE A 471 18.13 6.00 -0.57
C PHE A 471 18.91 4.77 -1.06
N MET A 472 19.02 4.58 -2.36
CA MET A 472 19.85 3.54 -2.93
C MET A 472 21.34 3.90 -2.95
N TYR A 473 21.69 5.18 -2.98
CA TYR A 473 23.07 5.63 -3.09
C TYR A 473 23.68 6.12 -1.76
N ILE A 474 22.87 6.52 -0.80
CA ILE A 474 23.29 6.79 0.59
C ILE A 474 23.48 5.46 1.34
#